data_4113b424fdd6a494ab703662e2d196cd
#
_entry.id   4113b424fdd6a494ab703662e2d196cd
#
_cell.length_a   1.000
_cell.length_b   1.000
_cell.length_c   1.000
_cell.angle_alpha   90.00
_cell.angle_beta   90.00
_cell.angle_gamma   90.00
#
_symmetry.space_group_name_H-M   'P 1'
#
loop_
_entity.id
_entity.type
_entity.pdbx_description
1 polymer ?
#
loop_
_entity_poly.entity_id
_entity_poly.type
_entity_poly.pdbx_seq_one_letter_code
_entity_poly.pdbx_strand_id
1 'polypeptide(L)'
;KKITLDFQETGKTVLTDEKWLLFVVEQVLSNALKYTPEGGTIRIYGDGATVVIADNGIGIREEDQARVFEKGYTGYNGRADKKSTGIGLYLCRQVMDRLNHGISLTSRPGQGTLVRLDLSREWRMVE
;
A
#
# COMPACT_ATOMS: atom_id res chain seq x y z
N LYS A 1 -13.04 -14.66 2.86
CA LYS A 1 -13.24 -13.34 3.44
C LYS A 1 -13.97 -12.45 2.45
N LYS A 2 -15.14 -11.96 2.83
CA LYS A 2 -15.94 -11.11 1.93
C LYS A 2 -15.55 -9.65 2.09
N ILE A 3 -14.80 -9.15 1.12
CA ILE A 3 -14.38 -7.75 1.06
C ILE A 3 -14.74 -7.22 -0.32
N THR A 4 -15.32 -6.03 -0.36
CA THR A 4 -15.63 -5.37 -1.62
C THR A 4 -14.37 -4.74 -2.18
N LEU A 5 -14.07 -5.01 -3.44
CA LEU A 5 -12.99 -4.37 -4.16
C LEU A 5 -13.59 -3.42 -5.19
N ASP A 6 -13.33 -2.13 -5.02
CA ASP A 6 -13.79 -1.09 -5.92
C ASP A 6 -12.59 -0.54 -6.70
N PHE A 7 -12.58 -0.78 -7.99
CA PHE A 7 -11.50 -0.36 -8.87
C PHE A 7 -12.00 0.70 -9.83
N GLN A 8 -11.34 1.84 -9.87
CA GLN A 8 -11.66 2.94 -10.78
C GLN A 8 -10.48 3.20 -11.71
N GLU A 9 -10.73 3.03 -12.99
CA GLU A 9 -9.74 3.28 -14.02
C GLU A 9 -9.58 4.78 -14.25
N THR A 10 -8.34 5.24 -14.36
CA THR A 10 -8.04 6.67 -14.48
C THR A 10 -7.90 7.14 -15.93
N GLY A 11 -7.56 6.25 -16.83
CA GLY A 11 -7.22 6.60 -18.19
C GLY A 11 -5.88 7.30 -18.35
N LYS A 12 -5.18 7.57 -17.26
CA LYS A 12 -3.86 8.20 -17.32
C LYS A 12 -2.77 7.16 -17.53
N THR A 13 -1.84 7.44 -18.44
CA THR A 13 -0.70 6.58 -18.72
C THR A 13 0.55 7.17 -18.08
N VAL A 14 1.30 6.33 -17.37
CA VAL A 14 2.55 6.71 -16.73
C VAL A 14 3.62 5.71 -17.17
N LEU A 15 4.80 6.23 -17.52
CA LEU A 15 5.93 5.37 -17.87
C LEU A 15 6.59 4.86 -16.59
N THR A 16 6.66 3.53 -16.45
CA THR A 16 7.28 2.91 -15.28
C THR A 16 7.64 1.47 -15.58
N ASP A 17 8.36 0.84 -14.66
CA ASP A 17 8.65 -0.60 -14.72
C ASP A 17 7.42 -1.38 -14.22
N GLU A 18 6.67 -1.92 -15.16
CA GLU A 18 5.41 -2.59 -14.88
C GLU A 18 5.58 -3.77 -13.91
N LYS A 19 6.62 -4.54 -14.08
CA LYS A 19 6.86 -5.72 -13.25
C LYS A 19 7.07 -5.35 -11.78
N TRP A 20 7.92 -4.36 -11.52
CA TRP A 20 8.21 -3.95 -10.16
C TRP A 20 7.06 -3.16 -9.54
N LEU A 21 6.38 -2.35 -10.35
CA LEU A 21 5.19 -1.65 -9.86
C LEU A 21 4.09 -2.64 -9.47
N LEU A 22 3.88 -3.66 -10.28
CA LEU A 22 2.89 -4.69 -9.97
C LEU A 22 3.22 -5.38 -8.64
N PHE A 23 4.49 -5.68 -8.39
CA PHE A 23 4.92 -6.22 -7.11
C PHE A 23 4.49 -5.34 -5.95
N VAL A 24 4.72 -4.02 -6.07
CA VAL A 24 4.35 -3.07 -5.02
C VAL A 24 2.84 -3.06 -4.79
N VAL A 25 2.06 -2.98 -5.87
CA VAL A 25 0.59 -2.98 -5.78
C VAL A 25 0.10 -4.24 -5.09
N GLU A 26 0.64 -5.40 -5.45
CA GLU A 26 0.27 -6.67 -4.83
C GLU A 26 0.57 -6.69 -3.33
N GLN A 27 1.72 -6.16 -2.92
CA GLN A 27 2.09 -6.12 -1.52
C GLN A 27 1.18 -5.18 -0.72
N VAL A 28 0.89 -4.00 -1.26
CA VAL A 28 0.00 -3.04 -0.62
C VAL A 28 -1.41 -3.61 -0.52
N LEU A 29 -1.89 -4.24 -1.59
CA LEU A 29 -3.22 -4.84 -1.62
C LEU A 29 -3.32 -6.00 -0.62
N SER A 30 -2.30 -6.84 -0.54
CA SER A 30 -2.25 -7.92 0.44
C SER A 30 -2.33 -7.39 1.87
N ASN A 31 -1.64 -6.30 2.14
CA ASN A 31 -1.68 -5.64 3.44
C ASN A 31 -3.08 -5.08 3.75
N ALA A 32 -3.71 -4.46 2.76
CA ALA A 32 -5.07 -3.94 2.90
C ALA A 32 -6.06 -5.07 3.20
N LEU A 33 -5.93 -6.20 2.50
CA LEU A 33 -6.78 -7.37 2.74
C LEU A 33 -6.61 -7.93 4.16
N LYS A 34 -5.38 -7.91 4.67
CA LYS A 34 -5.09 -8.40 6.02
C LYS A 34 -5.80 -7.58 7.09
N TYR A 35 -5.82 -6.25 6.93
CA TYR A 35 -6.32 -5.34 7.95
C TYR A 35 -7.74 -4.85 7.73
N THR A 36 -8.42 -5.33 6.68
CA THR A 36 -9.82 -5.02 6.41
C THR A 36 -10.69 -6.19 6.86
N PRO A 37 -11.58 -6.01 7.85
CA PRO A 37 -12.45 -7.09 8.30
C PRO A 37 -13.50 -7.46 7.25
N GLU A 38 -14.14 -8.59 7.45
CA GLU A 38 -15.22 -9.05 6.58
C GLU A 38 -16.31 -7.98 6.46
N GLY A 39 -16.77 -7.74 5.25
CA GLY A 39 -17.74 -6.70 4.97
C GLY A 39 -17.13 -5.34 4.66
N GLY A 40 -15.81 -5.21 4.80
CA GLY A 40 -15.13 -3.98 4.49
C GLY A 40 -14.97 -3.71 2.99
N THR A 41 -14.36 -2.60 2.66
CA THR A 41 -14.17 -2.16 1.28
C THR A 41 -12.74 -1.71 1.06
N ILE A 42 -12.17 -2.13 -0.07
CA ILE A 42 -10.88 -1.64 -0.55
C ILE A 42 -11.12 -0.96 -1.89
N ARG A 43 -10.63 0.27 -2.03
CA ARG A 43 -10.77 1.05 -3.26
C ARG A 43 -9.40 1.30 -3.87
N ILE A 44 -9.31 1.12 -5.18
CA ILE A 44 -8.11 1.44 -5.95
C ILE A 44 -8.52 2.47 -7.00
N TYR A 45 -7.89 3.63 -6.98
CA TYR A 45 -8.21 4.68 -7.94
C TYR A 45 -6.98 5.53 -8.24
N GLY A 46 -7.07 6.32 -9.30
CA GLY A 46 -6.04 7.26 -9.67
C GLY A 46 -6.39 8.67 -9.29
N ASP A 47 -5.38 9.43 -8.88
CA ASP A 47 -5.47 10.86 -8.63
C ASP A 47 -4.26 11.50 -9.31
N GLY A 48 -4.48 11.97 -10.56
CA GLY A 48 -3.37 12.43 -11.39
C GLY A 48 -2.42 11.28 -11.69
N ALA A 49 -1.13 11.46 -11.39
CA ALA A 49 -0.11 10.42 -11.56
C ALA A 49 0.11 9.61 -10.27
N THR A 50 -0.86 9.62 -9.37
CA THR A 50 -0.81 8.88 -8.12
C THR A 50 -1.83 7.76 -8.16
N VAL A 51 -1.42 6.55 -7.77
CA VAL A 51 -2.33 5.43 -7.55
C VAL A 51 -2.63 5.36 -6.06
N VAL A 52 -3.91 5.34 -5.71
CA VAL A 52 -4.35 5.30 -4.31
C VAL A 52 -5.00 3.95 -4.02
N ILE A 53 -4.58 3.33 -2.93
CA ILE A 53 -5.18 2.10 -2.43
C ILE A 53 -5.69 2.42 -1.02
N ALA A 54 -7.01 2.48 -0.89
CA ALA A 54 -7.67 2.90 0.35
C ALA A 54 -8.55 1.78 0.88
N ASP A 55 -8.42 1.49 2.18
CA ASP A 55 -9.30 0.55 2.85
C ASP A 55 -10.04 1.24 4.00
N ASN A 56 -11.18 0.68 4.38
CA ASN A 56 -11.93 1.12 5.54
C ASN A 56 -11.76 0.16 6.71
N GLY A 57 -10.58 -0.41 6.84
CA GLY A 57 -10.26 -1.38 7.86
C GLY A 57 -9.99 -0.77 9.22
N ILE A 58 -9.25 -1.50 10.04
CA ILE A 58 -9.01 -1.11 11.43
C ILE A 58 -8.08 0.09 11.58
N GLY A 59 -7.35 0.45 10.53
CA GLY A 59 -6.37 1.51 10.60
C GLY A 59 -5.11 1.09 11.35
N ILE A 60 -4.21 2.06 11.53
CA ILE A 60 -2.93 1.85 12.19
C ILE A 60 -2.82 2.86 13.33
N ARG A 61 -2.42 2.38 14.50
CA ARG A 61 -2.25 3.25 15.66
C ARG A 61 -1.25 4.35 15.34
N GLU A 62 -1.51 5.54 15.85
CA GLU A 62 -0.68 6.71 15.55
C GLU A 62 0.81 6.47 15.86
N GLU A 63 1.11 5.84 16.98
CA GLU A 63 2.48 5.52 17.37
C GLU A 63 3.18 4.54 16.43
N ASP A 64 2.41 3.77 15.65
CA ASP A 64 2.96 2.81 14.69
C ASP A 64 3.12 3.38 13.29
N GLN A 65 2.41 4.46 12.96
CA GLN A 65 2.40 4.98 11.57
C GLN A 65 3.77 5.42 11.08
N ALA A 66 4.60 5.96 11.95
CA ALA A 66 5.96 6.35 11.58
C ALA A 66 6.88 5.18 11.31
N ARG A 67 6.47 3.97 11.70
CA ARG A 67 7.32 2.76 11.65
C ARG A 67 6.91 1.76 10.58
N VAL A 68 5.81 2.00 9.86
CA VAL A 68 5.24 0.98 8.97
C VAL A 68 6.17 0.56 7.83
N PHE A 69 7.12 1.42 7.46
CA PHE A 69 8.09 1.11 6.42
C PHE A 69 9.40 0.53 6.96
N GLU A 70 9.52 0.35 8.27
CA GLU A 70 10.72 -0.26 8.84
C GLU A 70 10.74 -1.75 8.57
N LYS A 71 11.95 -2.27 8.35
CA LYS A 71 12.16 -3.70 8.19
C LYS A 71 11.78 -4.42 9.48
N GLY A 72 10.97 -5.47 9.35
CA GLY A 72 10.54 -6.27 10.50
C GLY A 72 9.30 -5.73 11.22
N TYR A 73 8.78 -4.57 10.81
CA TYR A 73 7.56 -4.06 11.42
C TYR A 73 6.36 -4.92 11.06
N THR A 74 5.62 -5.40 12.06
CA THR A 74 4.40 -6.21 11.86
C THR A 74 3.16 -5.55 12.42
N GLY A 75 3.31 -4.51 13.25
CA GLY A 75 2.21 -3.84 13.89
C GLY A 75 1.48 -4.69 14.91
N TYR A 76 0.42 -4.14 15.51
CA TYR A 76 -0.35 -4.84 16.53
C TYR A 76 -1.02 -6.09 15.97
N ASN A 77 -1.74 -5.96 14.88
CA ASN A 77 -2.45 -7.10 14.27
C ASN A 77 -1.50 -8.04 13.52
N GLY A 78 -0.39 -7.53 13.04
CA GLY A 78 0.62 -8.35 12.39
C GLY A 78 1.23 -9.37 13.33
N ARG A 79 1.33 -9.04 14.61
CA ARG A 79 1.85 -9.98 15.62
C ARG A 79 0.92 -11.16 15.84
N ALA A 80 -0.38 -10.97 15.65
CA ALA A 80 -1.36 -12.04 15.79
C ALA A 80 -1.42 -12.94 14.55
N ASP A 81 -0.89 -12.47 13.43
CA ASP A 81 -0.86 -13.21 12.18
C ASP A 81 0.52 -13.83 11.97
N LYS A 82 0.62 -15.14 12.17
CA LYS A 82 1.88 -15.86 12.05
C LYS A 82 2.47 -15.83 10.64
N LYS A 83 1.68 -15.47 9.62
CA LYS A 83 2.14 -15.39 8.25
C LYS A 83 2.77 -14.04 7.91
N SER A 84 2.64 -13.06 8.79
CA SER A 84 3.20 -11.74 8.56
C SER A 84 4.71 -11.77 8.77
N THR A 85 5.45 -11.36 7.76
CA THR A 85 6.92 -11.29 7.83
C THR A 85 7.44 -9.92 8.23
N GLY A 86 6.59 -8.89 8.14
CA GLY A 86 6.97 -7.52 8.43
C GLY A 86 7.89 -6.88 7.39
N ILE A 87 7.99 -7.45 6.20
CA ILE A 87 8.87 -6.91 5.16
C ILE A 87 8.13 -6.34 3.95
N GLY A 88 6.81 -6.53 3.87
CA GLY A 88 6.03 -6.12 2.69
C GLY A 88 6.17 -4.64 2.37
N LEU A 89 5.81 -3.75 3.30
CA LEU A 89 5.89 -2.30 3.05
C LEU A 89 7.33 -1.81 3.00
N TYR A 90 8.23 -2.41 3.76
CA TYR A 90 9.65 -2.11 3.67
C TYR A 90 10.16 -2.33 2.24
N LEU A 91 9.85 -3.49 1.64
CA LEU A 91 10.25 -3.80 0.27
C LEU A 91 9.59 -2.87 -0.74
N CYS A 92 8.33 -2.51 -0.51
CA CYS A 92 7.63 -1.56 -1.38
C CYS A 92 8.36 -0.23 -1.44
N ARG A 93 8.79 0.29 -0.30
CA ARG A 93 9.52 1.54 -0.26
C ARG A 93 10.86 1.43 -0.97
N GLN A 94 11.59 0.32 -0.76
CA GLN A 94 12.84 0.08 -1.44
C GLN A 94 12.67 0.08 -2.96
N VAL A 95 11.65 -0.60 -3.46
CA VAL A 95 11.37 -0.67 -4.89
C VAL A 95 10.99 0.71 -5.42
N MET A 96 10.06 1.41 -4.75
CA MET A 96 9.61 2.72 -5.20
C MET A 96 10.75 3.74 -5.24
N ASP A 97 11.63 3.71 -4.24
CA ASP A 97 12.81 4.58 -4.23
C ASP A 97 13.72 4.31 -5.44
N ARG A 98 13.96 3.05 -5.76
CA ARG A 98 14.79 2.67 -6.91
C ARG A 98 14.16 3.06 -8.24
N LEU A 99 12.84 3.03 -8.32
CA LEU A 99 12.11 3.47 -9.52
C LEU A 99 12.00 4.99 -9.62
N ASN A 100 12.50 5.71 -8.63
CA ASN A 100 12.36 7.16 -8.50
C ASN A 100 10.90 7.59 -8.36
N HIS A 101 10.10 6.75 -7.74
CA HIS A 101 8.71 7.03 -7.38
C HIS A 101 8.61 7.23 -5.88
N GLY A 102 7.43 7.60 -5.38
CA GLY A 102 7.20 7.79 -3.97
C GLY A 102 6.13 6.87 -3.43
N ILE A 103 6.19 6.56 -2.15
CA ILE A 103 5.14 5.85 -1.45
C ILE A 103 4.89 6.55 -0.12
N SER A 104 3.64 6.75 0.22
CA SER A 104 3.25 7.35 1.49
C SER A 104 1.99 6.67 2.03
N LEU A 105 1.76 6.85 3.32
CA LEU A 105 0.65 6.19 4.01
C LEU A 105 0.00 7.19 4.96
N THR A 106 -1.33 7.21 4.96
CA THR A 106 -2.15 7.96 5.90
C THR A 106 -3.14 6.99 6.52
N SER A 107 -3.30 7.04 7.82
CA SER A 107 -4.21 6.10 8.50
C SER A 107 -4.82 6.75 9.73
N ARG A 108 -6.01 6.27 10.10
CA ARG A 108 -6.69 6.63 11.34
C ARG A 108 -7.25 5.37 11.98
N PRO A 109 -6.94 5.11 13.26
CA PRO A 109 -7.48 3.94 13.95
C PRO A 109 -9.02 3.91 13.85
N GLY A 110 -9.55 2.75 13.50
CA GLY A 110 -10.97 2.54 13.34
C GLY A 110 -11.58 3.07 12.06
N GLN A 111 -10.82 3.77 11.22
CA GLN A 111 -11.35 4.37 9.99
C GLN A 111 -10.71 3.85 8.72
N GLY A 112 -9.51 3.28 8.82
CA GLY A 112 -8.85 2.67 7.68
C GLY A 112 -7.52 3.29 7.35
N THR A 113 -6.98 2.86 6.21
CA THR A 113 -5.64 3.23 5.76
C THR A 113 -5.68 3.59 4.27
N LEU A 114 -4.88 4.56 3.90
CA LEU A 114 -4.75 5.00 2.52
C LEU A 114 -3.26 5.02 2.18
N VAL A 115 -2.90 4.30 1.11
CA VAL A 115 -1.53 4.26 0.60
C VAL A 115 -1.52 4.94 -0.76
N ARG A 116 -0.60 5.89 -0.93
CA ARG A 116 -0.40 6.58 -2.21
C ARG A 116 0.90 6.12 -2.85
N LEU A 117 0.80 5.74 -4.12
CA LEU A 117 1.94 5.43 -4.96
C LEU A 117 2.12 6.59 -5.93
N ASP A 118 3.09 7.43 -5.68
CA ASP A 118 3.33 8.64 -6.46
C ASP A 118 4.24 8.34 -7.65
N LEU A 119 3.67 8.37 -8.84
CA LEU A 119 4.36 8.07 -10.09
C LEU A 119 4.64 9.34 -10.90
N SER A 120 4.54 10.52 -10.27
CA SER A 120 4.67 11.80 -10.96
C SER A 120 6.11 12.12 -11.37
N ARG A 121 7.10 11.54 -10.67
CA ARG A 121 8.50 11.75 -11.00
C ARG A 121 8.94 10.82 -12.11
N GLU A 122 9.98 11.24 -12.84
CA GLU A 122 10.51 10.43 -13.95
C GLU A 122 11.01 9.07 -13.43
N TRP A 123 10.58 8.01 -14.10
CA TRP A 123 10.95 6.64 -13.77
C TRP A 123 12.44 6.39 -13.99
N ARG A 124 13.05 5.58 -13.12
CA ARG A 124 14.39 5.05 -13.26
C ARG A 124 14.34 3.54 -13.30
N MET A 125 15.28 2.95 -14.03
CA MET A 125 15.37 1.50 -14.11
C MET A 125 15.90 0.95 -12.78
N VAL A 126 15.30 -0.17 -12.31
CA VAL A 126 15.81 -0.90 -11.15
C VAL A 126 17.04 -1.69 -11.56
N GLU A 127 18.11 -1.55 -10.82
CA GLU A 127 19.35 -2.29 -11.04
C GLU A 127 19.53 -3.40 -9.99
#